data_91d83fe4c93a7c17e88cada1d2f9521d
#
_entry.id   91d83fe4c93a7c17e88cada1d2f9521d
#
_cell.length_a   1.000
_cell.length_b   1.000
_cell.length_c   1.000
_cell.angle_alpha   90.00
_cell.angle_beta   90.00
_cell.angle_gamma   90.00
#
_symmetry.space_group_name_H-M   'P 1'
#
loop_
_entity.id
_entity.type
_entity.pdbx_description
1 polymer ?
#
loop_
_entity_poly.entity_id
_entity_poly.type
_entity_poly.pdbx_seq_one_letter_code
_entity_poly.pdbx_strand_id
1 'polypeptide(L)'
;VSDTAISISDLGYFYRPDVWVLRHCEARVARGGVFAILGPNGRGKTTLLHLLIGASKPREGSLAVRGRIAFVPQLFEASFDYTALDMALMGRARKIGLFSQPSRADVEATLSALDRFGMADFAERPFGELSGGQRQLVIFARALVAEADILVLDEPTSALDLENQALVLERIAALAREDGLTVVMTTHQPHHALAVADDALLMRGEGDYLAGKARDILTEESLRSLYRAPLKRLAFEHEGVEVETIAPILTPTRRANIRSQTATKAEGAA
;
A
#
# COMPACT_ATOMS: atom_id res chain seq x y z
N VAL A 1 2.03 -27.28 8.06
CA VAL A 1 1.08 -26.15 8.08
C VAL A 1 1.48 -25.22 6.94
N SER A 2 0.58 -24.95 6.00
CA SER A 2 0.86 -24.05 4.87
C SER A 2 1.10 -22.64 5.40
N ASP A 3 2.30 -22.11 5.20
CA ASP A 3 2.72 -20.75 5.59
C ASP A 3 2.10 -19.64 4.69
N THR A 4 1.02 -19.96 3.98
CA THR A 4 0.36 -19.08 3.01
C THR A 4 -0.90 -18.49 3.62
N ALA A 5 -0.99 -17.17 3.70
CA ALA A 5 -2.16 -16.42 4.14
C ALA A 5 -3.20 -16.28 3.01
N ILE A 6 -2.73 -16.00 1.78
CA ILE A 6 -3.61 -15.81 0.60
C ILE A 6 -3.04 -16.61 -0.57
N SER A 7 -3.92 -17.36 -1.25
CA SER A 7 -3.61 -18.08 -2.49
C SER A 7 -4.56 -17.65 -3.59
N ILE A 8 -4.00 -17.20 -4.70
CA ILE A 8 -4.68 -16.77 -5.91
C ILE A 8 -4.27 -17.72 -7.02
N SER A 9 -5.22 -18.40 -7.66
CA SER A 9 -4.95 -19.37 -8.72
C SER A 9 -5.88 -19.15 -9.89
N ASP A 10 -5.30 -18.84 -11.04
CA ASP A 10 -5.98 -18.60 -12.32
C ASP A 10 -7.17 -17.63 -12.21
N LEU A 11 -7.00 -16.56 -11.40
CA LEU A 11 -8.07 -15.67 -11.01
C LEU A 11 -8.49 -14.78 -12.18
N GLY A 12 -9.79 -14.81 -12.52
CA GLY A 12 -10.40 -13.96 -13.51
C GLY A 12 -11.59 -13.17 -12.95
N TYR A 13 -11.69 -11.89 -13.38
CA TYR A 13 -12.79 -11.01 -13.02
C TYR A 13 -13.09 -9.97 -14.10
N PHE A 14 -14.40 -9.73 -14.30
CA PHE A 14 -14.91 -8.65 -15.15
C PHE A 14 -16.15 -8.01 -14.50
N TYR A 15 -16.32 -6.71 -14.72
CA TYR A 15 -17.55 -5.99 -14.35
C TYR A 15 -18.64 -6.13 -15.44
N ARG A 16 -18.21 -6.19 -16.72
CA ARG A 16 -19.09 -6.40 -17.88
C ARG A 16 -18.61 -7.63 -18.65
N PRO A 17 -19.50 -8.46 -19.17
CA PRO A 17 -19.10 -9.59 -20.01
C PRO A 17 -18.08 -9.17 -21.07
N ASP A 18 -17.12 -10.04 -21.36
CA ASP A 18 -16.08 -9.88 -22.38
C ASP A 18 -15.06 -8.73 -22.16
N VAL A 19 -15.16 -7.98 -21.04
CA VAL A 19 -14.21 -6.93 -20.69
C VAL A 19 -13.48 -7.33 -19.40
N TRP A 20 -12.42 -8.10 -19.55
CA TRP A 20 -11.65 -8.60 -18.43
C TRP A 20 -10.88 -7.47 -17.74
N VAL A 21 -10.93 -7.43 -16.42
CA VAL A 21 -10.09 -6.58 -15.56
C VAL A 21 -8.93 -7.39 -15.02
N LEU A 22 -9.21 -8.64 -14.65
CA LEU A 22 -8.22 -9.64 -14.23
C LEU A 22 -8.47 -10.90 -15.04
N ARG A 23 -7.40 -11.57 -15.47
CA ARG A 23 -7.46 -12.85 -16.16
C ARG A 23 -6.18 -13.62 -15.95
N HIS A 24 -6.27 -14.90 -15.58
CA HIS A 24 -5.11 -15.75 -15.30
C HIS A 24 -4.15 -15.17 -14.24
N CYS A 25 -4.68 -14.46 -13.23
CA CYS A 25 -3.85 -13.89 -12.18
C CYS A 25 -3.47 -14.98 -11.17
N GLU A 26 -2.18 -15.09 -10.90
CA GLU A 26 -1.62 -16.03 -9.91
C GLU A 26 -0.74 -15.28 -8.93
N ALA A 27 -0.92 -15.53 -7.64
CA ALA A 27 -0.04 -15.02 -6.59
C ALA A 27 -0.21 -15.82 -5.28
N ARG A 28 0.81 -15.77 -4.43
CA ARG A 28 0.77 -16.32 -3.07
C ARG A 28 1.32 -15.28 -2.11
N VAL A 29 0.62 -15.08 -1.00
CA VAL A 29 1.03 -14.18 0.06
C VAL A 29 1.41 -15.02 1.28
N ALA A 30 2.65 -14.93 1.71
CA ALA A 30 3.13 -15.58 2.93
C ALA A 30 2.54 -14.91 4.17
N ARG A 31 2.47 -15.64 5.29
CA ARG A 31 2.07 -15.07 6.59
C ARG A 31 3.17 -14.21 7.17
N GLY A 32 2.77 -13.15 7.86
CA GLY A 32 3.70 -12.31 8.63
C GLY A 32 4.67 -11.50 7.77
N GLY A 33 4.31 -11.23 6.50
CA GLY A 33 5.11 -10.42 5.60
C GLY A 33 4.29 -9.33 4.91
N VAL A 34 4.98 -8.45 4.18
CA VAL A 34 4.39 -7.38 3.37
C VAL A 34 4.38 -7.79 1.90
N PHE A 35 3.20 -7.80 1.31
CA PHE A 35 2.98 -8.08 -0.12
C PHE A 35 2.50 -6.81 -0.83
N ALA A 36 3.27 -6.32 -1.80
CA ALA A 36 2.94 -5.12 -2.55
C ALA A 36 2.34 -5.46 -3.92
N ILE A 37 1.24 -4.81 -4.28
CA ILE A 37 0.61 -4.90 -5.60
C ILE A 37 0.89 -3.59 -6.33
N LEU A 38 1.67 -3.65 -7.42
CA LEU A 38 2.09 -2.49 -8.20
C LEU A 38 1.45 -2.51 -9.60
N GLY A 39 1.19 -1.33 -10.10
CA GLY A 39 0.71 -1.12 -11.46
C GLY A 39 0.15 0.28 -11.66
N PRO A 40 0.08 0.76 -12.91
CA PRO A 40 -0.59 2.00 -13.24
C PRO A 40 -2.07 2.01 -12.83
N ASN A 41 -2.68 3.19 -12.81
CA ASN A 41 -4.12 3.30 -12.57
C ASN A 41 -4.91 2.56 -13.64
N GLY A 42 -6.06 1.98 -13.24
CA GLY A 42 -6.92 1.20 -14.14
C GLY A 42 -6.45 -0.24 -14.43
N ARG A 43 -5.37 -0.73 -13.80
CA ARG A 43 -4.88 -2.11 -13.97
C ARG A 43 -5.56 -3.15 -13.08
N GLY A 44 -6.59 -2.78 -12.34
CA GLY A 44 -7.36 -3.73 -11.52
C GLY A 44 -6.82 -3.94 -10.10
N LYS A 45 -5.90 -3.09 -9.58
CA LYS A 45 -5.40 -3.19 -8.21
C LYS A 45 -6.54 -3.18 -7.18
N THR A 46 -7.36 -2.14 -7.18
CA THR A 46 -8.52 -2.03 -6.28
C THR A 46 -9.55 -3.15 -6.51
N THR A 47 -9.71 -3.63 -7.77
CA THR A 47 -10.56 -4.80 -8.07
C THR A 47 -10.03 -6.06 -7.39
N LEU A 48 -8.72 -6.29 -7.44
CA LEU A 48 -8.10 -7.41 -6.73
C LEU A 48 -8.30 -7.30 -5.22
N LEU A 49 -8.15 -6.08 -4.64
CA LEU A 49 -8.46 -5.87 -3.22
C LEU A 49 -9.92 -6.16 -2.88
N HIS A 50 -10.88 -5.75 -3.73
CA HIS A 50 -12.31 -6.05 -3.54
C HIS A 50 -12.60 -7.56 -3.55
N LEU A 51 -11.89 -8.32 -4.37
CA LEU A 51 -11.96 -9.78 -4.36
C LEU A 51 -11.37 -10.35 -3.05
N LEU A 52 -10.21 -9.85 -2.62
CA LEU A 52 -9.57 -10.28 -1.37
C LEU A 52 -10.45 -10.07 -0.14
N ILE A 53 -11.09 -8.92 -0.03
CA ILE A 53 -11.99 -8.61 1.11
C ILE A 53 -13.37 -9.22 0.98
N GLY A 54 -13.66 -9.95 -0.12
CA GLY A 54 -14.95 -10.60 -0.37
C GLY A 54 -16.07 -9.66 -0.80
N ALA A 55 -15.79 -8.39 -1.15
CA ALA A 55 -16.77 -7.46 -1.71
C ALA A 55 -17.21 -7.84 -3.13
N SER A 56 -16.38 -8.61 -3.81
CA SER A 56 -16.70 -9.22 -5.12
C SER A 56 -16.29 -10.70 -5.13
N LYS A 57 -16.89 -11.49 -6.03
CA LYS A 57 -16.55 -12.92 -6.19
C LYS A 57 -15.82 -13.13 -7.52
N PRO A 58 -14.80 -13.99 -7.55
CA PRO A 58 -14.15 -14.39 -8.79
C PRO A 58 -15.18 -14.88 -9.83
N ARG A 59 -14.89 -14.63 -11.11
CA ARG A 59 -15.63 -15.19 -12.25
C ARG A 59 -15.00 -16.50 -12.71
N GLU A 60 -13.66 -16.54 -12.66
CA GLU A 60 -12.85 -17.72 -13.00
C GLU A 60 -11.77 -17.92 -11.94
N GLY A 61 -11.25 -19.14 -11.83
CA GLY A 61 -10.21 -19.49 -10.91
C GLY A 61 -10.65 -19.56 -9.46
N SER A 62 -9.70 -19.43 -8.55
CA SER A 62 -9.96 -19.53 -7.12
C SER A 62 -9.15 -18.53 -6.31
N LEU A 63 -9.74 -18.12 -5.19
CA LEU A 63 -9.14 -17.23 -4.19
C LEU A 63 -9.39 -17.81 -2.80
N ALA A 64 -8.33 -18.15 -2.10
CA ALA A 64 -8.41 -18.63 -0.72
C ALA A 64 -7.71 -17.65 0.22
N VAL A 65 -8.43 -17.18 1.23
CA VAL A 65 -7.93 -16.30 2.30
C VAL A 65 -8.04 -17.04 3.64
N ARG A 66 -6.94 -17.10 4.36
CA ARG A 66 -6.82 -17.81 5.64
C ARG A 66 -6.55 -16.83 6.76
N GLY A 67 -7.57 -16.25 7.33
CA GLY A 67 -7.51 -15.28 8.39
C GLY A 67 -8.58 -14.20 8.25
N ARG A 68 -8.67 -13.36 9.27
CA ARG A 68 -9.57 -12.20 9.29
C ARG A 68 -8.91 -11.02 8.61
N ILE A 69 -9.64 -10.33 7.75
CA ILE A 69 -9.16 -9.15 7.06
C ILE A 69 -9.67 -7.88 7.75
N ALA A 70 -8.77 -6.91 7.95
CA ALA A 70 -9.10 -5.50 8.10
C ALA A 70 -8.72 -4.75 6.82
N PHE A 71 -9.55 -3.79 6.40
CA PHE A 71 -9.36 -3.03 5.16
C PHE A 71 -9.25 -1.54 5.44
N VAL A 72 -8.24 -0.92 4.83
CA VAL A 72 -8.02 0.53 4.80
C VAL A 72 -8.19 1.01 3.36
N PRO A 73 -9.28 1.73 3.04
CA PRO A 73 -9.49 2.29 1.71
C PRO A 73 -8.59 3.50 1.46
N GLN A 74 -8.37 3.82 0.19
CA GLN A 74 -7.58 4.98 -0.24
C GLN A 74 -8.16 6.30 0.27
N LEU A 75 -9.49 6.45 0.22
CA LEU A 75 -10.21 7.61 0.72
C LEU A 75 -11.32 7.13 1.66
N PHE A 76 -11.45 7.82 2.77
CA PHE A 76 -12.53 7.61 3.72
C PHE A 76 -13.16 8.95 4.07
N GLU A 77 -14.42 9.11 3.72
CA GLU A 77 -15.25 10.27 4.10
C GLU A 77 -16.27 9.81 5.14
N ALA A 78 -16.39 10.56 6.22
CA ALA A 78 -17.45 10.38 7.21
C ALA A 78 -18.41 11.55 7.14
N SER A 79 -19.70 11.24 7.03
CA SER A 79 -20.77 12.25 6.97
C SER A 79 -21.34 12.59 8.35
N PHE A 80 -20.69 12.17 9.44
CA PHE A 80 -21.17 12.32 10.80
C PHE A 80 -20.10 12.95 11.70
N ASP A 81 -20.55 13.62 12.78
CA ASP A 81 -19.71 14.30 13.78
C ASP A 81 -19.12 13.30 14.80
N TYR A 82 -18.38 12.29 14.30
CA TYR A 82 -17.62 11.38 15.15
C TYR A 82 -16.27 11.97 15.52
N THR A 83 -15.79 11.67 16.74
CA THR A 83 -14.41 11.96 17.13
C THR A 83 -13.43 10.98 16.45
N ALA A 84 -12.14 11.30 16.51
CA ALA A 84 -11.09 10.36 16.06
C ALA A 84 -11.16 9.04 16.83
N LEU A 85 -11.44 9.09 18.13
CA LEU A 85 -11.62 7.91 18.99
C LEU A 85 -12.82 7.09 18.53
N ASP A 86 -13.98 7.70 18.29
CA ASP A 86 -15.18 7.00 17.81
C ASP A 86 -14.90 6.28 16.50
N MET A 87 -14.24 6.97 15.56
CA MET A 87 -13.87 6.42 14.26
C MET A 87 -12.94 5.22 14.39
N ALA A 88 -11.94 5.30 15.25
CA ALA A 88 -11.01 4.20 15.49
C ALA A 88 -11.71 3.04 16.22
N LEU A 89 -12.58 3.35 17.19
CA LEU A 89 -13.33 2.37 18.00
C LEU A 89 -14.29 1.51 17.14
N MET A 90 -14.76 2.02 15.99
CA MET A 90 -15.55 1.21 15.04
C MET A 90 -14.80 -0.04 14.56
N GLY A 91 -13.47 -0.08 14.62
CA GLY A 91 -12.70 -1.27 14.33
C GLY A 91 -13.00 -2.44 15.27
N ARG A 92 -13.49 -2.17 16.48
CA ARG A 92 -13.88 -3.18 17.48
C ARG A 92 -15.35 -3.62 17.38
N ALA A 93 -16.12 -3.10 16.41
CA ALA A 93 -17.54 -3.39 16.26
C ALA A 93 -17.90 -4.89 16.24
N ARG A 94 -16.97 -5.74 15.79
CA ARG A 94 -17.16 -7.21 15.82
C ARG A 94 -17.10 -7.81 17.21
N LYS A 95 -16.36 -7.16 18.15
CA LYS A 95 -16.25 -7.60 19.56
C LYS A 95 -17.35 -7.00 20.42
N ILE A 96 -17.72 -5.76 20.10
CA ILE A 96 -18.79 -5.05 20.79
C ILE A 96 -20.10 -5.54 20.17
N GLY A 97 -20.92 -6.24 20.95
CA GLY A 97 -22.22 -6.73 20.43
C GLY A 97 -23.10 -5.58 19.93
N LEU A 98 -24.03 -5.89 19.03
CA LEU A 98 -24.86 -4.92 18.29
C LEU A 98 -25.61 -3.91 19.20
N PHE A 99 -25.91 -4.29 20.43
CA PHE A 99 -26.62 -3.49 21.44
C PHE A 99 -25.77 -3.17 22.67
N SER A 100 -24.46 -3.42 22.61
CA SER A 100 -23.53 -3.19 23.71
C SER A 100 -22.77 -1.90 23.52
N GLN A 101 -22.42 -1.24 24.62
CA GLN A 101 -21.48 -0.12 24.59
C GLN A 101 -20.05 -0.62 24.66
N PRO A 102 -19.08 0.13 24.12
CA PRO A 102 -17.65 -0.16 24.25
C PRO A 102 -17.27 -0.27 25.73
N SER A 103 -16.50 -1.29 26.06
CA SER A 103 -15.92 -1.44 27.39
C SER A 103 -14.73 -0.48 27.58
N ARG A 104 -14.34 -0.26 28.84
CA ARG A 104 -13.13 0.50 29.15
C ARG A 104 -11.88 -0.08 28.45
N ALA A 105 -11.76 -1.39 28.39
CA ALA A 105 -10.67 -2.09 27.73
C ALA A 105 -10.68 -1.84 26.18
N ASP A 106 -11.87 -1.69 25.57
CA ASP A 106 -11.97 -1.34 24.14
C ASP A 106 -11.47 0.07 23.88
N VAL A 107 -11.83 1.02 24.75
CA VAL A 107 -11.37 2.40 24.66
C VAL A 107 -9.85 2.49 24.86
N GLU A 108 -9.30 1.85 25.88
CA GLU A 108 -7.87 1.81 26.18
C GLU A 108 -7.07 1.20 25.02
N ALA A 109 -7.53 0.09 24.44
CA ALA A 109 -6.90 -0.51 23.27
C ALA A 109 -6.94 0.42 22.03
N THR A 110 -8.03 1.17 21.89
CA THR A 110 -8.18 2.12 20.78
C THR A 110 -7.28 3.34 20.94
N LEU A 111 -7.17 3.88 22.16
CA LEU A 111 -6.24 4.97 22.47
C LEU A 111 -4.78 4.56 22.23
N SER A 112 -4.42 3.34 22.67
CA SER A 112 -3.09 2.77 22.37
C SER A 112 -2.83 2.64 20.86
N ALA A 113 -3.83 2.26 20.07
CA ALA A 113 -3.68 2.18 18.62
C ALA A 113 -3.55 3.58 17.99
N LEU A 114 -4.28 4.58 18.46
CA LEU A 114 -4.12 5.97 18.03
C LEU A 114 -2.71 6.49 18.36
N ASP A 115 -2.20 6.18 19.55
CA ASP A 115 -0.86 6.55 19.99
C ASP A 115 0.25 6.00 19.07
N ARG A 116 0.11 4.74 18.62
CA ARG A 116 1.05 4.13 17.65
C ARG A 116 1.20 4.93 16.34
N PHE A 117 0.21 5.75 16.01
CA PHE A 117 0.21 6.63 14.84
C PHE A 117 0.34 8.12 15.19
N GLY A 118 0.72 8.46 16.44
CA GLY A 118 0.86 9.84 16.91
C GLY A 118 -0.45 10.63 16.94
N MET A 119 -1.59 9.93 17.09
CA MET A 119 -2.92 10.51 17.06
C MET A 119 -3.62 10.56 18.43
N ALA A 120 -2.92 10.22 19.53
CA ALA A 120 -3.50 10.19 20.86
C ALA A 120 -4.07 11.56 21.30
N ASP A 121 -3.34 12.65 21.06
CA ASP A 121 -3.76 14.01 21.42
C ASP A 121 -4.96 14.52 20.59
N PHE A 122 -5.30 13.83 19.52
CA PHE A 122 -6.42 14.16 18.63
C PHE A 122 -7.66 13.29 18.89
N ALA A 123 -7.62 12.39 19.91
CA ALA A 123 -8.67 11.39 20.15
C ALA A 123 -10.08 11.99 20.23
N GLU A 124 -10.22 13.10 20.96
CA GLU A 124 -11.50 13.80 21.15
C GLU A 124 -11.85 14.81 20.05
N ARG A 125 -10.95 15.02 19.07
CA ARG A 125 -11.18 15.98 17.99
C ARG A 125 -12.19 15.40 17.00
N PRO A 126 -13.15 16.23 16.48
CA PRO A 126 -14.04 15.81 15.41
C PRO A 126 -13.25 15.32 14.19
N PHE A 127 -13.56 14.12 13.68
CA PHE A 127 -12.86 13.50 12.56
C PHE A 127 -12.88 14.37 11.31
N GLY A 128 -13.98 15.12 11.08
CA GLY A 128 -14.12 16.05 9.96
C GLY A 128 -13.15 17.24 10.01
N GLU A 129 -12.66 17.63 11.20
CA GLU A 129 -11.70 18.73 11.39
C GLU A 129 -10.24 18.31 11.23
N LEU A 130 -9.96 17.00 11.12
CA LEU A 130 -8.62 16.48 10.91
C LEU A 130 -8.17 16.73 9.47
N SER A 131 -6.86 16.94 9.28
CA SER A 131 -6.28 16.95 7.93
C SER A 131 -6.46 15.60 7.23
N GLY A 132 -6.34 15.56 5.90
CA GLY A 132 -6.43 14.30 5.13
C GLY A 132 -5.47 13.23 5.63
N GLY A 133 -4.23 13.62 5.96
CA GLY A 133 -3.22 12.72 6.53
C GLY A 133 -3.61 12.23 7.92
N GLN A 134 -4.05 13.11 8.81
CA GLN A 134 -4.51 12.73 10.16
C GLN A 134 -5.70 11.77 10.10
N ARG A 135 -6.68 12.02 9.23
CA ARG A 135 -7.79 11.09 9.00
C ARG A 135 -7.32 9.71 8.58
N GLN A 136 -6.35 9.66 7.67
CA GLN A 136 -5.77 8.38 7.23
C GLN A 136 -5.12 7.62 8.38
N LEU A 137 -4.35 8.29 9.25
CA LEU A 137 -3.73 7.69 10.43
C LEU A 137 -4.78 7.14 11.42
N VAL A 138 -5.91 7.82 11.62
CA VAL A 138 -7.03 7.32 12.42
C VAL A 138 -7.64 6.05 11.80
N ILE A 139 -7.77 6.00 10.47
CA ILE A 139 -8.28 4.79 9.79
C ILE A 139 -7.29 3.62 9.90
N PHE A 140 -5.99 3.88 9.94
CA PHE A 140 -5.00 2.84 10.28
C PHE A 140 -5.19 2.33 11.71
N ALA A 141 -5.35 3.22 12.70
CA ALA A 141 -5.63 2.83 14.08
C ALA A 141 -6.90 1.98 14.17
N ARG A 142 -7.98 2.37 13.47
CA ARG A 142 -9.22 1.60 13.33
C ARG A 142 -8.96 0.19 12.81
N ALA A 143 -8.13 0.03 11.79
CA ALA A 143 -7.82 -1.28 11.22
C ALA A 143 -6.99 -2.13 12.18
N LEU A 144 -6.09 -1.52 12.95
CA LEU A 144 -5.27 -2.21 13.95
C LEU A 144 -6.11 -2.79 15.08
N VAL A 145 -7.06 -2.02 15.64
CA VAL A 145 -7.92 -2.50 16.74
C VAL A 145 -8.93 -3.55 16.32
N ALA A 146 -9.10 -3.80 15.04
CA ALA A 146 -9.93 -4.88 14.51
C ALA A 146 -9.36 -6.28 14.81
N GLU A 147 -8.09 -6.36 15.26
CA GLU A 147 -7.37 -7.61 15.57
C GLU A 147 -7.47 -8.62 14.42
N ALA A 148 -7.22 -8.13 13.23
CA ALA A 148 -7.21 -8.95 12.02
C ALA A 148 -5.87 -9.71 11.89
N ASP A 149 -5.89 -10.80 11.14
CA ASP A 149 -4.70 -11.57 10.78
C ASP A 149 -4.02 -11.00 9.51
N ILE A 150 -4.82 -10.29 8.70
CA ILE A 150 -4.42 -9.74 7.41
C ILE A 150 -4.91 -8.29 7.32
N LEU A 151 -4.01 -7.38 7.01
CA LEU A 151 -4.29 -5.97 6.76
C LEU A 151 -4.20 -5.68 5.26
N VAL A 152 -5.30 -5.24 4.66
CA VAL A 152 -5.38 -4.87 3.24
C VAL A 152 -5.47 -3.36 3.11
N LEU A 153 -4.54 -2.75 2.37
CA LEU A 153 -4.37 -1.30 2.26
C LEU A 153 -4.47 -0.87 0.79
N ASP A 154 -5.39 0.04 0.46
CA ASP A 154 -5.48 0.60 -0.89
C ASP A 154 -4.76 1.95 -0.94
N GLU A 155 -3.60 1.97 -1.59
CA GLU A 155 -2.72 3.14 -1.76
C GLU A 155 -2.49 3.94 -0.46
N PRO A 156 -1.95 3.31 0.60
CA PRO A 156 -1.95 3.84 1.97
C PRO A 156 -1.21 5.18 2.16
N THR A 157 -0.37 5.57 1.20
CA THR A 157 0.47 6.76 1.28
C THR A 157 0.09 7.87 0.28
N SER A 158 -0.94 7.65 -0.56
CA SER A 158 -1.24 8.52 -1.70
C SER A 158 -1.70 9.94 -1.33
N ALA A 159 -2.31 10.11 -0.16
CA ALA A 159 -2.83 11.39 0.33
C ALA A 159 -1.97 12.04 1.43
N LEU A 160 -0.76 11.50 1.68
CA LEU A 160 0.12 11.89 2.77
C LEU A 160 1.29 12.76 2.27
N ASP A 161 1.76 13.67 3.11
CA ASP A 161 3.05 14.33 2.95
C ASP A 161 4.22 13.35 3.23
N LEU A 162 5.44 13.77 2.95
CA LEU A 162 6.62 12.89 3.04
C LEU A 162 6.87 12.35 4.45
N GLU A 163 6.62 13.17 5.49
CA GLU A 163 6.80 12.76 6.88
C GLU A 163 5.80 11.65 7.25
N ASN A 164 4.54 11.86 6.95
CA ASN A 164 3.49 10.87 7.20
C ASN A 164 3.62 9.63 6.30
N GLN A 165 4.12 9.77 5.06
CA GLN A 165 4.46 8.61 4.22
C GLN A 165 5.51 7.72 4.87
N ALA A 166 6.61 8.33 5.37
CA ALA A 166 7.67 7.62 6.06
C ALA A 166 7.14 6.90 7.31
N LEU A 167 6.37 7.61 8.15
CA LEU A 167 5.74 7.05 9.34
C LEU A 167 4.87 5.83 9.00
N VAL A 168 3.98 5.94 8.00
CA VAL A 168 3.07 4.86 7.62
C VAL A 168 3.84 3.65 7.09
N LEU A 169 4.87 3.85 6.26
CA LEU A 169 5.70 2.76 5.75
C LEU A 169 6.47 2.05 6.86
N GLU A 170 7.03 2.82 7.79
CA GLU A 170 7.69 2.26 8.99
C GLU A 170 6.71 1.42 9.81
N ARG A 171 5.49 1.92 10.07
CA ARG A 171 4.47 1.19 10.82
C ARG A 171 3.99 -0.06 10.08
N ILE A 172 3.83 -0.02 8.76
CA ILE A 172 3.51 -1.22 7.94
C ILE A 172 4.59 -2.29 8.13
N ALA A 173 5.87 -1.91 8.05
CA ALA A 173 6.97 -2.84 8.25
C ALA A 173 7.02 -3.40 9.68
N ALA A 174 6.79 -2.55 10.71
CA ALA A 174 6.74 -2.97 12.10
C ALA A 174 5.58 -3.94 12.38
N LEU A 175 4.37 -3.65 11.89
CA LEU A 175 3.20 -4.52 12.02
C LEU A 175 3.45 -5.93 11.45
N ALA A 176 4.16 -6.03 10.34
CA ALA A 176 4.50 -7.32 9.76
C ALA A 176 5.58 -8.04 10.57
N ARG A 177 6.68 -7.36 10.93
CA ARG A 177 7.86 -7.98 11.56
C ARG A 177 7.69 -8.26 13.05
N GLU A 178 7.03 -7.36 13.78
CA GLU A 178 6.93 -7.40 15.24
C GLU A 178 5.61 -8.03 15.69
N ASP A 179 4.50 -7.68 15.04
CA ASP A 179 3.17 -8.18 15.39
C ASP A 179 2.78 -9.43 14.57
N GLY A 180 3.59 -9.83 13.58
CA GLY A 180 3.33 -11.00 12.74
C GLY A 180 2.12 -10.85 11.80
N LEU A 181 1.66 -9.59 11.57
CA LEU A 181 0.54 -9.31 10.66
C LEU A 181 0.94 -9.59 9.22
N THR A 182 0.04 -10.16 8.44
CA THR A 182 0.19 -10.20 6.99
C THR A 182 -0.35 -8.92 6.40
N VAL A 183 0.47 -8.18 5.65
CA VAL A 183 0.05 -6.92 5.03
C VAL A 183 0.01 -7.08 3.51
N VAL A 184 -1.12 -6.69 2.91
CA VAL A 184 -1.26 -6.55 1.45
C VAL A 184 -1.52 -5.09 1.14
N MET A 185 -0.65 -4.46 0.37
CA MET A 185 -0.84 -3.05 0.00
C MET A 185 -0.78 -2.84 -1.50
N THR A 186 -1.62 -1.96 -2.03
CA THR A 186 -1.45 -1.44 -3.39
C THR A 186 -0.59 -0.18 -3.36
N THR A 187 0.19 0.02 -4.40
CA THR A 187 0.90 1.28 -4.60
C THR A 187 1.23 1.49 -6.08
N HIS A 188 1.31 2.74 -6.50
CA HIS A 188 1.88 3.13 -7.78
C HIS A 188 3.31 3.67 -7.65
N GLN A 189 3.86 3.68 -6.44
CA GLN A 189 5.21 4.18 -6.12
C GLN A 189 6.16 3.01 -5.86
N PRO A 190 7.05 2.64 -6.80
CA PRO A 190 7.88 1.45 -6.66
C PRO A 190 8.91 1.55 -5.52
N HIS A 191 9.35 2.76 -5.14
CA HIS A 191 10.25 2.96 -4.02
C HIS A 191 9.59 2.63 -2.68
N HIS A 192 8.29 2.86 -2.51
CA HIS A 192 7.56 2.43 -1.30
C HIS A 192 7.53 0.90 -1.20
N ALA A 193 7.24 0.22 -2.31
CA ALA A 193 7.25 -1.25 -2.31
C ALA A 193 8.65 -1.80 -2.03
N LEU A 194 9.70 -1.23 -2.65
CA LEU A 194 11.08 -1.66 -2.42
C LEU A 194 11.51 -1.47 -0.95
N ALA A 195 11.00 -0.43 -0.28
CA ALA A 195 11.35 -0.12 1.10
C ALA A 195 10.77 -1.12 2.11
N VAL A 196 9.57 -1.66 1.87
CA VAL A 196 8.86 -2.42 2.91
C VAL A 196 8.41 -3.82 2.50
N ALA A 197 8.26 -4.11 1.19
CA ALA A 197 7.67 -5.36 0.75
C ALA A 197 8.69 -6.52 0.68
N ASP A 198 8.27 -7.69 1.16
CA ASP A 198 8.99 -8.94 1.01
C ASP A 198 8.76 -9.56 -0.38
N ASP A 199 7.49 -9.57 -0.79
CA ASP A 199 7.04 -10.09 -2.08
C ASP A 199 6.19 -9.04 -2.80
N ALA A 200 6.13 -9.11 -4.13
CA ALA A 200 5.33 -8.18 -4.91
C ALA A 200 4.63 -8.85 -6.10
N LEU A 201 3.58 -8.19 -6.59
CA LEU A 201 2.86 -8.50 -7.82
C LEU A 201 2.87 -7.26 -8.73
N LEU A 202 3.46 -7.37 -9.91
CA LEU A 202 3.41 -6.35 -10.94
C LEU A 202 2.26 -6.63 -11.90
N MET A 203 1.28 -5.73 -11.98
CA MET A 203 0.11 -5.81 -12.85
C MET A 203 0.38 -5.04 -14.15
N ARG A 204 1.00 -5.68 -15.15
CA ARG A 204 1.45 -5.06 -16.40
C ARG A 204 0.33 -4.90 -17.42
N GLY A 205 -0.64 -5.82 -17.39
CA GLY A 205 -1.79 -5.81 -18.28
C GLY A 205 -2.74 -6.97 -18.00
N GLU A 206 -3.76 -7.12 -18.83
CA GLU A 206 -4.66 -8.26 -18.80
C GLU A 206 -3.85 -9.55 -19.08
N GLY A 207 -3.90 -10.48 -18.12
CA GLY A 207 -3.17 -11.75 -18.22
C GLY A 207 -1.64 -11.62 -18.11
N ASP A 208 -1.10 -10.43 -17.88
CA ASP A 208 0.34 -10.20 -17.77
C ASP A 208 0.72 -9.74 -16.37
N TYR A 209 1.10 -10.71 -15.55
CA TYR A 209 1.48 -10.53 -14.15
C TYR A 209 2.87 -11.07 -13.89
N LEU A 210 3.62 -10.41 -13.02
CA LEU A 210 4.90 -10.90 -12.51
C LEU A 210 4.86 -10.87 -10.99
N ALA A 211 4.90 -12.05 -10.36
CA ALA A 211 4.93 -12.19 -8.90
C ALA A 211 6.26 -12.80 -8.45
N GLY A 212 6.77 -12.35 -7.32
CA GLY A 212 8.01 -12.87 -6.73
C GLY A 212 8.54 -11.98 -5.62
N LYS A 213 9.78 -12.25 -5.17
CA LYS A 213 10.45 -11.41 -4.19
C LYS A 213 10.56 -9.98 -4.69
N ALA A 214 10.18 -9.01 -3.86
CA ALA A 214 10.15 -7.60 -4.26
C ALA A 214 11.50 -7.13 -4.79
N ARG A 215 12.59 -7.47 -4.11
CA ARG A 215 13.96 -7.11 -4.55
C ARG A 215 14.35 -7.67 -5.91
N ASP A 216 13.83 -8.85 -6.27
CA ASP A 216 14.18 -9.54 -7.51
C ASP A 216 13.37 -9.04 -8.70
N ILE A 217 12.08 -8.72 -8.48
CA ILE A 217 11.19 -8.33 -9.59
C ILE A 217 11.07 -6.81 -9.79
N LEU A 218 11.42 -5.98 -8.79
CA LEU A 218 11.43 -4.51 -8.92
C LEU A 218 12.73 -4.03 -9.61
N THR A 219 13.00 -4.53 -10.80
CA THR A 219 14.15 -4.15 -11.62
C THR A 219 13.84 -2.94 -12.49
N GLU A 220 14.88 -2.24 -12.98
CA GLU A 220 14.70 -1.13 -13.93
C GLU A 220 13.95 -1.56 -15.20
N GLU A 221 14.18 -2.78 -15.67
CA GLU A 221 13.55 -3.34 -16.86
C GLU A 221 12.06 -3.60 -16.63
N SER A 222 11.70 -4.34 -15.57
CA SER A 222 10.32 -4.67 -15.25
C SER A 222 9.49 -3.41 -14.96
N LEU A 223 10.07 -2.43 -14.26
CA LEU A 223 9.41 -1.17 -13.94
C LEU A 223 9.29 -0.25 -15.16
N ARG A 224 10.28 -0.23 -16.07
CA ARG A 224 10.17 0.49 -17.35
C ARG A 224 9.04 -0.08 -18.20
N SER A 225 8.90 -1.41 -18.25
CA SER A 225 7.79 -2.08 -18.92
C SER A 225 6.45 -1.72 -18.29
N LEU A 226 6.38 -1.72 -16.94
CA LEU A 226 5.17 -1.45 -16.17
C LEU A 226 4.68 0.00 -16.32
N TYR A 227 5.56 0.97 -16.12
CA TYR A 227 5.22 2.41 -16.06
C TYR A 227 5.45 3.16 -17.37
N ARG A 228 6.09 2.54 -18.36
CA ARG A 228 6.48 3.17 -19.64
C ARG A 228 7.30 4.44 -19.44
N ALA A 229 8.07 4.51 -18.39
CA ALA A 229 8.92 5.63 -18.00
C ALA A 229 10.31 5.12 -17.62
N PRO A 230 11.38 5.87 -17.88
CA PRO A 230 12.70 5.51 -17.42
C PRO A 230 12.79 5.68 -15.91
N LEU A 231 13.17 4.62 -15.21
CA LEU A 231 13.45 4.60 -13.78
C LEU A 231 14.85 4.07 -13.54
N LYS A 232 15.45 4.51 -12.43
CA LYS A 232 16.76 4.07 -11.97
C LYS A 232 16.65 3.50 -10.56
N ARG A 233 17.19 2.29 -10.34
CA ARG A 233 17.41 1.75 -9.00
C ARG A 233 18.76 2.27 -8.51
N LEU A 234 18.77 2.87 -7.33
CA LEU A 234 19.92 3.50 -6.71
C LEU A 234 20.17 2.84 -5.37
N ALA A 235 21.44 2.57 -5.08
CA ALA A 235 21.90 2.18 -3.75
C ALA A 235 22.86 3.25 -3.24
N PHE A 236 22.72 3.65 -1.98
CA PHE A 236 23.58 4.61 -1.31
C PHE A 236 23.62 4.32 0.19
N GLU A 237 24.65 4.82 0.87
CA GLU A 237 24.76 4.72 2.31
C GLU A 237 24.13 5.95 2.98
N HIS A 238 23.31 5.70 3.99
CA HIS A 238 22.71 6.72 4.83
C HIS A 238 22.81 6.28 6.30
N GLU A 239 23.47 7.07 7.12
CA GLU A 239 23.71 6.78 8.56
C GLU A 239 24.30 5.37 8.84
N GLY A 240 25.21 4.91 7.97
CA GLY A 240 25.86 3.60 8.09
C GLY A 240 25.00 2.41 7.63
N VAL A 241 23.86 2.67 7.02
CA VAL A 241 22.96 1.63 6.46
C VAL A 241 22.91 1.77 4.95
N GLU A 242 23.03 0.66 4.22
CA GLU A 242 22.80 0.63 2.78
C GLU A 242 21.29 0.76 2.48
N VAL A 243 20.94 1.81 1.76
CA VAL A 243 19.56 2.12 1.36
C VAL A 243 19.42 1.96 -0.15
N GLU A 244 18.38 1.23 -0.56
CA GLU A 244 17.99 1.13 -1.96
C GLU A 244 16.71 1.93 -2.22
N THR A 245 16.67 2.61 -3.37
CA THR A 245 15.48 3.36 -3.81
C THR A 245 15.31 3.27 -5.32
N ILE A 246 14.13 3.63 -5.80
CA ILE A 246 13.81 3.72 -7.23
C ILE A 246 13.33 5.13 -7.52
N ALA A 247 14.05 5.80 -8.42
CA ALA A 247 13.75 7.16 -8.82
C ALA A 247 13.37 7.25 -10.31
N PRO A 248 12.34 8.04 -10.69
CA PRO A 248 12.06 8.34 -12.08
C PRO A 248 13.15 9.25 -12.66
N ILE A 249 13.55 8.98 -13.92
CA ILE A 249 14.48 9.84 -14.63
C ILE A 249 13.65 10.89 -15.38
N LEU A 250 13.63 12.10 -14.81
CA LEU A 250 12.98 13.27 -15.40
C LEU A 250 14.03 14.10 -16.13
N THR A 251 14.20 13.89 -17.46
CA THR A 251 15.12 14.68 -18.28
C THR A 251 14.35 15.86 -18.89
N PRO A 252 14.62 17.11 -18.47
CA PRO A 252 14.05 18.26 -19.15
C PRO A 252 14.64 18.34 -20.56
N THR A 253 13.82 18.40 -21.59
CA THR A 253 14.19 18.41 -23.03
C THR A 253 15.14 19.56 -23.43
N ARG A 254 15.44 20.51 -22.51
CA ARG A 254 16.28 21.69 -22.76
C ARG A 254 17.76 21.57 -22.36
N ARG A 255 18.23 20.50 -21.71
CA ARG A 255 19.65 20.40 -21.30
C ARG A 255 20.59 19.77 -22.33
N ALA A 256 20.08 19.24 -23.43
CA ALA A 256 20.92 18.66 -24.48
C ALA A 256 21.73 19.71 -25.27
N ASN A 257 21.32 21.00 -25.27
CA ASN A 257 21.96 22.04 -26.06
C ASN A 257 23.02 22.92 -25.35
N ILE A 258 23.26 22.71 -24.04
CA ILE A 258 24.21 23.59 -23.31
C ILE A 258 25.67 23.10 -23.39
N ARG A 259 25.91 21.81 -23.66
CA ARG A 259 27.28 21.28 -23.75
C ARG A 259 27.93 21.44 -25.14
N SER A 260 27.18 21.70 -26.19
CA SER A 260 27.77 21.92 -27.56
C SER A 260 28.19 23.35 -27.84
N GLN A 261 27.74 24.34 -27.04
CA GLN A 261 28.12 25.76 -27.31
C GLN A 261 29.35 26.25 -26.53
N THR A 262 29.81 25.52 -25.51
CA THR A 262 31.05 25.89 -24.80
C THR A 262 32.32 25.34 -25.41
N ALA A 263 32.24 24.33 -26.27
CA ALA A 263 33.41 23.77 -26.95
C ALA A 263 33.85 24.58 -28.19
N THR A 264 32.94 25.34 -28.81
CA THR A 264 33.26 26.08 -30.06
C THR A 264 33.80 27.50 -29.80
N LYS A 265 33.81 27.99 -28.55
CA LYS A 265 34.36 29.31 -28.22
C LYS A 265 35.81 29.29 -27.72
N ALA A 266 36.42 28.12 -27.54
CA ALA A 266 37.81 27.98 -27.09
C ALA A 266 38.83 27.79 -28.25
N GLU A 267 38.37 27.56 -29.48
CA GLU A 267 39.26 27.36 -30.65
C GLU A 267 39.38 28.59 -31.60
N GLY A 268 38.81 29.73 -31.23
CA GLY A 268 38.82 30.95 -32.06
C GLY A 268 39.66 32.11 -31.50
N ALA A 269 40.51 31.89 -30.47
CA ALA A 269 41.41 32.92 -29.93
C ALA A 269 42.80 32.31 -29.68
N ALA A 270 43.52 32.08 -30.77
CA ALA A 270 44.98 31.93 -30.82
C ALA A 270 45.48 32.48 -32.14
#